data_15ff96706feecc900af3de172a2b92a4
#
_entry.id   15ff96706feecc900af3de172a2b92a4
#
_cell.length_a   1.000
_cell.length_b   1.000
_cell.length_c   1.000
_cell.angle_alpha   90.00
_cell.angle_beta   90.00
_cell.angle_gamma   90.00
#
_symmetry.space_group_name_H-M   'P 1'
#
loop_
_entity.id
_entity.type
_entity.pdbx_description
1 polymer ?
#
loop_
_entity_poly.entity_id
_entity_poly.type
_entity_poly.pdbx_seq_one_letter_code
_entity_poly.pdbx_strand_id
1 'polypeptide(L)'
;MQSELLDQVKAYFMALQDTICQGLEAADGSAKFIEDNWQRAEGGGGRTRVTTNGTVIEQGGVNYSHVFGASMPGSATAHRPELAGRSFHACGVSLVIHPKNPHVPTSHANVRFFIAEKEGEEPIWWFGGGFDLTPFYPVLEDVQHWHQVAHDICAPFGSEVYPKYKTWCDEYFYLKHRDETRGVGGLFFDDLNELGFEKSFAFMQSVGNSFLDAYIPIIERRKNDEYTEQQRDFQLYRRGRYVEFNLVWDRGTLFGLQSGGRTESILMSMPPLARWEYNYKPEPSSPEANLYQYYLRPQEWLTSQPSELIAREWQL
;
A
#
# COMPACT_ATOMS: atom_id res chain seq x y z
N MET A 1 10.84 -28.88 6.98
CA MET A 1 9.50 -28.47 6.48
C MET A 1 9.22 -27.01 6.75
N GLN A 2 9.20 -26.51 7.99
CA GLN A 2 8.91 -25.09 8.31
C GLN A 2 9.99 -24.12 7.82
N SER A 3 11.27 -24.43 7.96
CA SER A 3 12.36 -23.60 7.41
C SER A 3 12.30 -23.51 5.88
N GLU A 4 11.90 -24.55 5.19
CA GLU A 4 11.74 -24.58 3.74
C GLU A 4 10.59 -23.69 3.28
N LEU A 5 9.46 -23.66 3.99
CA LEU A 5 8.34 -22.76 3.69
C LEU A 5 8.72 -21.30 3.89
N LEU A 6 9.40 -20.97 4.99
CA LEU A 6 9.90 -19.61 5.23
C LEU A 6 10.91 -19.18 4.15
N ASP A 7 11.83 -20.07 3.76
CA ASP A 7 12.82 -19.78 2.72
C ASP A 7 12.16 -19.60 1.35
N GLN A 8 11.13 -20.35 1.02
CA GLN A 8 10.32 -20.17 -0.18
C GLN A 8 9.62 -18.80 -0.20
N VAL A 9 9.01 -18.40 0.92
CA VAL A 9 8.36 -17.07 1.05
C VAL A 9 9.37 -15.94 0.91
N LYS A 10 10.53 -16.06 1.56
CA LYS A 10 11.62 -15.05 1.47
C LYS A 10 12.15 -14.92 0.04
N ALA A 11 12.39 -16.04 -0.64
CA ALA A 11 12.83 -16.06 -2.03
C ALA A 11 11.83 -15.36 -2.95
N TYR A 12 10.53 -15.62 -2.74
CA TYR A 12 9.47 -14.94 -3.46
C TYR A 12 9.50 -13.41 -3.24
N PHE A 13 9.57 -12.95 -1.98
CA PHE A 13 9.59 -11.52 -1.69
C PHE A 13 10.80 -10.80 -2.28
N MET A 14 11.97 -11.44 -2.26
CA MET A 14 13.17 -10.87 -2.88
C MET A 14 13.01 -10.72 -4.40
N ALA A 15 12.47 -11.75 -5.07
CA ALA A 15 12.19 -11.71 -6.50
C ALA A 15 11.10 -10.69 -6.85
N LEU A 16 10.05 -10.60 -6.03
CA LEU A 16 8.99 -9.60 -6.19
C LEU A 16 9.53 -8.18 -6.14
N GLN A 17 10.39 -7.86 -5.16
CA GLN A 17 11.04 -6.55 -5.08
C GLN A 17 11.85 -6.25 -6.34
N ASP A 18 12.62 -7.23 -6.85
CA ASP A 18 13.39 -7.06 -8.07
C ASP A 18 12.51 -6.76 -9.28
N THR A 19 11.42 -7.53 -9.45
CA THR A 19 10.44 -7.35 -10.53
C THR A 19 9.76 -5.98 -10.47
N ILE A 20 9.31 -5.57 -9.28
CA ILE A 20 8.64 -4.27 -9.10
C ILE A 20 9.59 -3.11 -9.42
N CYS A 21 10.82 -3.13 -8.89
CA CYS A 21 11.79 -2.08 -9.17
C CYS A 21 12.11 -1.98 -10.66
N GLN A 22 12.33 -3.11 -11.34
CA GLN A 22 12.59 -3.14 -12.79
C GLN A 22 11.41 -2.59 -13.60
N GLY A 23 10.17 -2.96 -13.27
CA GLY A 23 8.98 -2.46 -13.94
C GLY A 23 8.80 -0.95 -13.77
N LEU A 24 9.01 -0.43 -12.55
CA LEU A 24 8.92 0.99 -12.26
C LEU A 24 10.05 1.80 -12.94
N GLU A 25 11.28 1.28 -12.96
CA GLU A 25 12.40 1.90 -13.70
C GLU A 25 12.12 1.98 -15.21
N ALA A 26 11.52 0.92 -15.77
CA ALA A 26 11.15 0.90 -17.18
C ALA A 26 10.05 1.93 -17.51
N ALA A 27 9.04 2.08 -16.63
CA ALA A 27 7.96 3.04 -16.81
C ALA A 27 8.42 4.49 -16.66
N ASP A 28 9.37 4.76 -15.75
CA ASP A 28 9.98 6.09 -15.55
C ASP A 28 10.93 6.47 -16.69
N GLY A 29 11.74 5.54 -17.15
CA GLY A 29 12.75 5.70 -18.21
C GLY A 29 14.06 6.33 -17.76
N SER A 30 14.12 7.02 -16.62
CA SER A 30 15.31 7.69 -16.09
C SER A 30 15.66 7.28 -14.65
N ALA A 31 14.65 6.97 -13.85
CA ALA A 31 14.83 6.59 -12.45
C ALA A 31 15.66 5.31 -12.29
N LYS A 32 16.45 5.26 -11.24
CA LYS A 32 17.13 4.06 -10.77
C LYS A 32 16.94 3.91 -9.28
N PHE A 33 16.60 2.71 -8.87
CA PHE A 33 16.50 2.38 -7.45
C PHE A 33 17.89 2.14 -6.86
N ILE A 34 18.25 2.93 -5.86
CA ILE A 34 19.46 2.76 -5.06
C ILE A 34 19.16 1.76 -3.96
N GLU A 35 20.00 0.74 -3.87
CA GLU A 35 19.88 -0.33 -2.88
C GLU A 35 20.64 0.00 -1.60
N ASP A 36 19.98 -0.21 -0.47
CA ASP A 36 20.54 -0.08 0.87
C ASP A 36 20.24 -1.36 1.68
N ASN A 37 21.27 -2.16 1.89
CA ASN A 37 21.18 -3.39 2.68
C ASN A 37 21.48 -3.09 4.16
N TRP A 38 20.62 -3.55 5.04
CA TRP A 38 20.76 -3.28 6.47
C TRP A 38 20.50 -4.52 7.32
N GLN A 39 21.06 -4.50 8.52
CA GLN A 39 20.92 -5.55 9.53
C GLN A 39 20.47 -4.95 10.86
N ARG A 40 19.73 -5.74 11.66
CA ARG A 40 19.32 -5.42 13.02
C ARG A 40 20.16 -6.20 14.03
N ALA A 41 20.53 -5.53 15.11
CA ALA A 41 21.26 -6.16 16.21
C ALA A 41 20.42 -7.28 16.89
N GLU A 42 19.11 -7.09 16.95
CA GLU A 42 18.16 -8.02 17.57
C GLU A 42 17.79 -9.21 16.68
N GLY A 43 18.22 -9.20 15.43
CA GLY A 43 17.99 -10.27 14.46
C GLY A 43 17.23 -9.82 13.22
N GLY A 44 17.72 -10.28 12.07
CA GLY A 44 17.16 -9.96 10.77
C GLY A 44 17.75 -8.73 10.12
N GLY A 45 17.07 -8.26 9.09
CA GLY A 45 17.51 -7.13 8.28
C GLY A 45 16.58 -6.89 7.12
N GLY A 46 17.07 -6.21 6.10
CA GLY A 46 16.30 -5.94 4.91
C GLY A 46 17.13 -5.37 3.77
N ARG A 47 16.44 -5.17 2.66
CA ARG A 47 16.95 -4.54 1.45
C ARG A 47 15.98 -3.44 1.05
N THR A 48 16.33 -2.20 1.38
CA THR A 48 15.54 -1.03 1.00
C THR A 48 16.02 -0.52 -0.34
N ARG A 49 15.11 -0.27 -1.26
CA ARG A 49 15.41 0.34 -2.55
C ARG A 49 14.61 1.63 -2.69
N VAL A 50 15.30 2.74 -2.93
CA VAL A 50 14.71 4.07 -3.02
C VAL A 50 15.13 4.73 -4.32
N THR A 51 14.20 5.39 -4.99
CA THR A 51 14.48 6.28 -6.12
C THR A 51 13.95 7.67 -5.85
N THR A 52 14.64 8.68 -6.37
CA THR A 52 14.27 10.08 -6.25
C THR A 52 14.53 10.82 -7.56
N ASN A 53 13.75 11.87 -7.82
CA ASN A 53 13.97 12.78 -8.95
C ASN A 53 13.93 12.10 -10.34
N GLY A 54 13.16 11.02 -10.49
CA GLY A 54 12.87 10.44 -11.79
C GLY A 54 12.03 11.38 -12.67
N THR A 55 11.85 10.99 -13.92
CA THR A 55 11.00 11.75 -14.85
C THR A 55 9.53 11.64 -14.45
N VAL A 56 9.10 10.47 -14.04
CA VAL A 56 7.73 10.16 -13.59
C VAL A 56 7.66 10.05 -12.06
N ILE A 57 8.58 9.31 -11.46
CA ILE A 57 8.62 9.02 -10.02
C ILE A 57 9.44 10.11 -9.33
N GLU A 58 8.77 11.00 -8.59
CA GLU A 58 9.44 12.03 -7.80
C GLU A 58 10.17 11.42 -6.60
N GLN A 59 9.52 10.48 -5.92
CA GLN A 59 10.11 9.62 -4.89
C GLN A 59 9.36 8.30 -4.84
N GLY A 60 10.08 7.21 -4.71
CA GLY A 60 9.53 5.88 -4.53
C GLY A 60 10.43 5.02 -3.66
N GLY A 61 9.82 4.18 -2.86
CA GLY A 61 10.53 3.19 -2.06
C GLY A 61 9.90 1.81 -2.19
N VAL A 62 10.72 0.79 -2.34
CA VAL A 62 10.33 -0.62 -2.32
C VAL A 62 11.23 -1.32 -1.31
N ASN A 63 10.66 -1.71 -0.17
CA ASN A 63 11.41 -2.27 0.94
C ASN A 63 11.08 -3.75 1.12
N TYR A 64 12.10 -4.60 1.06
CA TYR A 64 12.05 -5.96 1.58
C TYR A 64 12.59 -5.95 3.01
N SER A 65 11.89 -6.60 3.94
CA SER A 65 12.36 -6.83 5.30
C SER A 65 12.11 -8.27 5.73
N HIS A 66 13.03 -8.80 6.54
CA HIS A 66 12.89 -10.03 7.28
C HIS A 66 13.45 -9.83 8.67
N VAL A 67 12.58 -9.71 9.64
CA VAL A 67 12.92 -9.55 11.05
C VAL A 67 12.50 -10.76 11.85
N PHE A 68 13.29 -11.12 12.86
CA PHE A 68 13.00 -12.26 13.71
C PHE A 68 13.51 -12.01 15.13
N GLY A 69 13.03 -12.80 16.07
CA GLY A 69 13.47 -12.73 17.46
C GLY A 69 13.06 -13.95 18.25
N ALA A 70 13.76 -14.16 19.37
CA ALA A 70 13.48 -15.29 20.27
C ALA A 70 12.16 -15.14 21.05
N SER A 71 11.60 -13.91 21.11
CA SER A 71 10.30 -13.65 21.73
C SER A 71 9.66 -12.42 21.11
N MET A 72 8.33 -12.41 21.07
CA MET A 72 7.55 -11.26 20.63
C MET A 72 7.66 -10.10 21.64
N PRO A 73 7.72 -8.82 21.17
CA PRO A 73 7.59 -7.67 22.04
C PRO A 73 6.28 -7.70 22.85
N GLY A 74 6.33 -7.26 24.13
CA GLY A 74 5.15 -7.25 25.01
C GLY A 74 3.98 -6.44 24.44
N SER A 75 4.24 -5.38 23.68
CA SER A 75 3.20 -4.62 22.97
C SER A 75 2.45 -5.42 21.90
N ALA A 76 3.12 -6.36 21.24
CA ALA A 76 2.50 -7.23 20.24
C ALA A 76 1.68 -8.37 20.90
N THR A 77 2.10 -8.86 22.06
CA THR A 77 1.39 -9.94 22.78
C THR A 77 0.23 -9.44 23.64
N ALA A 78 0.15 -8.15 23.92
CA ALA A 78 -0.96 -7.56 24.70
C ALA A 78 -2.34 -7.82 24.07
N HIS A 79 -2.42 -7.88 22.72
CA HIS A 79 -3.65 -8.16 21.98
C HIS A 79 -3.70 -9.57 21.38
N ARG A 80 -2.61 -10.35 21.53
CA ARG A 80 -2.45 -11.71 21.02
C ARG A 80 -1.68 -12.56 22.02
N PRO A 81 -2.31 -12.93 23.15
CA PRO A 81 -1.65 -13.68 24.21
C PRO A 81 -1.13 -15.05 23.75
N GLU A 82 -1.71 -15.64 22.71
CA GLU A 82 -1.27 -16.90 22.10
C GLU A 82 0.13 -16.82 21.48
N LEU A 83 0.65 -15.63 21.22
CA LEU A 83 2.02 -15.41 20.70
C LEU A 83 3.07 -15.31 21.82
N ALA A 84 2.65 -15.25 23.08
CA ALA A 84 3.58 -15.07 24.19
C ALA A 84 4.54 -16.26 24.34
N GLY A 85 5.84 -15.93 24.47
CA GLY A 85 6.89 -16.95 24.65
C GLY A 85 7.24 -17.73 23.37
N ARG A 86 6.77 -17.29 22.20
CA ARG A 86 7.14 -17.84 20.90
C ARG A 86 8.25 -17.04 20.26
N SER A 87 9.18 -17.72 19.60
CA SER A 87 10.06 -17.09 18.61
C SER A 87 9.25 -16.71 17.39
N PHE A 88 9.71 -15.72 16.61
CA PHE A 88 8.95 -15.28 15.44
C PHE A 88 9.82 -14.91 14.26
N HIS A 89 9.24 -14.99 13.08
CA HIS A 89 9.71 -14.39 11.84
C HIS A 89 8.60 -13.54 11.22
N ALA A 90 8.94 -12.33 10.79
CA ALA A 90 8.07 -11.46 10.02
C ALA A 90 8.83 -11.00 8.78
N CYS A 91 8.29 -11.24 7.60
CA CYS A 91 8.92 -10.81 6.36
C CYS A 91 7.89 -10.29 5.37
N GLY A 92 8.32 -9.42 4.45
CA GLY A 92 7.44 -8.86 3.44
C GLY A 92 8.10 -7.84 2.54
N VAL A 93 7.32 -7.41 1.56
CA VAL A 93 7.63 -6.28 0.68
C VAL A 93 6.59 -5.20 0.90
N SER A 94 7.04 -3.97 1.11
CA SER A 94 6.20 -2.77 1.20
C SER A 94 6.72 -1.72 0.24
N LEU A 95 5.82 -1.01 -0.44
CA LEU A 95 6.20 0.04 -1.37
C LEU A 95 5.24 1.22 -1.32
N VAL A 96 5.76 2.40 -1.61
CA VAL A 96 4.99 3.60 -1.91
C VAL A 96 5.66 4.34 -3.05
N ILE A 97 4.86 4.76 -4.04
CA ILE A 97 5.33 5.51 -5.21
C ILE A 97 4.61 6.86 -5.25
N HIS A 98 5.39 7.93 -5.21
CA HIS A 98 4.92 9.31 -5.31
C HIS A 98 5.33 9.89 -6.66
N PRO A 99 4.40 9.96 -7.65
CA PRO A 99 4.68 10.53 -8.95
C PRO A 99 4.78 12.06 -8.92
N LYS A 100 5.56 12.62 -9.85
CA LYS A 100 5.72 14.06 -10.02
C LYS A 100 4.46 14.72 -10.57
N ASN A 101 3.86 14.12 -11.60
CA ASN A 101 2.66 14.63 -12.25
C ASN A 101 1.44 14.42 -11.36
N PRO A 102 0.64 15.48 -11.06
CA PRO A 102 -0.57 15.38 -10.24
C PRO A 102 -1.67 14.48 -10.83
N HIS A 103 -1.64 14.20 -12.12
CA HIS A 103 -2.59 13.29 -12.77
C HIS A 103 -2.22 11.80 -12.60
N VAL A 104 -0.99 11.50 -12.21
CA VAL A 104 -0.58 10.14 -11.85
C VAL A 104 -0.82 9.94 -10.34
N PRO A 105 -1.65 8.96 -9.93
CA PRO A 105 -1.92 8.71 -8.51
C PRO A 105 -0.69 8.22 -7.73
N THR A 106 -0.63 8.55 -6.45
CA THR A 106 0.24 7.79 -5.51
C THR A 106 -0.31 6.38 -5.35
N SER A 107 0.56 5.39 -5.31
CA SER A 107 0.20 3.99 -5.07
C SER A 107 0.99 3.41 -3.89
N HIS A 108 0.36 2.50 -3.18
CA HIS A 108 0.93 1.70 -2.10
C HIS A 108 0.61 0.24 -2.33
N ALA A 109 1.54 -0.64 -2.00
CA ALA A 109 1.28 -2.06 -1.84
C ALA A 109 2.11 -2.62 -0.68
N ASN A 110 1.56 -3.65 -0.07
CA ASN A 110 2.24 -4.43 0.96
C ASN A 110 1.83 -5.89 0.84
N VAL A 111 2.79 -6.80 0.91
CA VAL A 111 2.56 -8.23 1.08
C VAL A 111 3.50 -8.74 2.15
N ARG A 112 2.97 -9.51 3.10
CA ARG A 112 3.72 -9.93 4.28
C ARG A 112 3.35 -11.33 4.74
N PHE A 113 4.28 -11.95 5.44
CA PHE A 113 4.13 -13.23 6.12
C PHE A 113 4.64 -13.12 7.54
N PHE A 114 3.92 -13.74 8.45
CA PHE A 114 4.29 -13.88 9.84
C PHE A 114 4.19 -15.34 10.27
N ILE A 115 5.14 -15.80 11.09
CA ILE A 115 5.10 -17.08 11.75
C ILE A 115 5.71 -16.98 13.16
N ALA A 116 5.06 -17.60 14.13
CA ALA A 116 5.53 -17.70 15.51
C ALA A 116 5.54 -19.17 15.96
N GLU A 117 6.67 -19.58 16.54
CA GLU A 117 6.97 -20.97 16.84
C GLU A 117 7.33 -21.16 18.32
N LYS A 118 6.93 -22.32 18.87
CA LYS A 118 7.33 -22.77 20.19
C LYS A 118 7.47 -24.29 20.19
N GLU A 119 8.52 -24.78 20.80
CA GLU A 119 8.80 -26.21 20.85
C GLU A 119 7.62 -26.99 21.45
N GLY A 120 7.19 -28.04 20.76
CA GLY A 120 6.07 -28.88 21.16
C GLY A 120 4.67 -28.31 20.91
N GLU A 121 4.56 -27.14 20.30
CA GLU A 121 3.28 -26.52 19.92
C GLU A 121 3.19 -26.29 18.39
N GLU A 122 1.96 -26.32 17.86
CA GLU A 122 1.73 -25.95 16.46
C GLU A 122 2.13 -24.49 16.20
N PRO A 123 2.75 -24.19 15.04
CA PRO A 123 3.10 -22.83 14.68
C PRO A 123 1.84 -21.99 14.42
N ILE A 124 1.92 -20.73 14.78
CA ILE A 124 0.90 -19.73 14.44
C ILE A 124 1.44 -18.92 13.29
N TRP A 125 0.74 -18.88 12.18
CA TRP A 125 1.18 -18.15 10.98
C TRP A 125 0.00 -17.50 10.25
N TRP A 126 0.29 -16.44 9.49
CA TRP A 126 -0.66 -15.82 8.57
C TRP A 126 0.05 -15.01 7.48
N PHE A 127 -0.69 -14.78 6.42
CA PHE A 127 -0.35 -13.78 5.40
C PHE A 127 -1.21 -12.54 5.57
N GLY A 128 -0.67 -11.39 5.15
CA GLY A 128 -1.39 -10.14 5.06
C GLY A 128 -0.90 -9.32 3.87
N GLY A 129 -1.67 -8.32 3.49
CA GLY A 129 -1.26 -7.47 2.39
C GLY A 129 -2.39 -6.66 1.79
N GLY A 130 -2.14 -6.17 0.58
CA GLY A 130 -3.05 -5.39 -0.21
C GLY A 130 -2.35 -4.33 -1.03
N PHE A 131 -3.13 -3.56 -1.75
CA PHE A 131 -2.68 -2.36 -2.45
C PHE A 131 -3.81 -1.33 -2.50
N ASP A 132 -3.47 -0.05 -2.48
CA ASP A 132 -4.42 1.04 -2.59
C ASP A 132 -3.89 2.20 -3.42
N LEU A 133 -4.81 2.95 -4.05
CA LEU A 133 -4.55 4.03 -4.97
C LEU A 133 -5.03 5.36 -4.38
N THR A 134 -4.16 6.38 -4.43
CA THR A 134 -4.45 7.74 -3.93
C THR A 134 -4.33 8.76 -5.06
N PRO A 135 -5.39 8.98 -5.85
CA PRO A 135 -5.41 10.01 -6.88
C PRO A 135 -5.61 11.40 -6.28
N PHE A 136 -5.09 12.42 -7.00
CA PHE A 136 -5.32 13.84 -6.72
C PHE A 136 -6.33 14.43 -7.71
N TYR A 137 -6.25 14.02 -8.96
CA TYR A 137 -7.18 14.31 -10.06
C TYR A 137 -7.68 12.99 -10.65
N PRO A 138 -8.65 12.34 -9.99
CA PRO A 138 -9.08 11.00 -10.36
C PRO A 138 -9.77 10.98 -11.71
N VAL A 139 -9.47 9.93 -12.48
CA VAL A 139 -10.16 9.56 -13.70
C VAL A 139 -10.85 8.21 -13.45
N LEU A 140 -12.15 8.14 -13.69
CA LEU A 140 -12.94 6.94 -13.36
C LEU A 140 -12.42 5.68 -14.07
N GLU A 141 -11.99 5.78 -15.31
CA GLU A 141 -11.38 4.68 -16.07
C GLU A 141 -10.17 4.07 -15.34
N ASP A 142 -9.30 4.92 -14.76
CA ASP A 142 -8.11 4.46 -14.03
C ASP A 142 -8.49 3.78 -12.72
N VAL A 143 -9.49 4.33 -12.02
CA VAL A 143 -10.04 3.73 -10.79
C VAL A 143 -10.69 2.40 -11.09
N GLN A 144 -11.48 2.31 -12.17
CA GLN A 144 -12.11 1.05 -12.60
C GLN A 144 -11.07 0.01 -13.02
N HIS A 145 -10.03 0.40 -13.77
CA HIS A 145 -8.94 -0.49 -14.12
C HIS A 145 -8.25 -1.05 -12.87
N TRP A 146 -7.93 -0.19 -11.89
CA TRP A 146 -7.32 -0.60 -10.63
C TRP A 146 -8.16 -1.62 -9.87
N HIS A 147 -9.45 -1.36 -9.74
CA HIS A 147 -10.39 -2.25 -9.07
C HIS A 147 -10.72 -3.50 -9.88
N GLN A 148 -10.68 -3.44 -11.23
CA GLN A 148 -10.84 -4.62 -12.08
C GLN A 148 -9.70 -5.62 -11.87
N VAL A 149 -8.45 -5.14 -11.84
CA VAL A 149 -7.31 -6.00 -11.50
C VAL A 149 -7.48 -6.60 -10.10
N ALA A 150 -7.88 -5.79 -9.12
CA ALA A 150 -8.16 -6.27 -7.76
C ALA A 150 -9.24 -7.35 -7.72
N HIS A 151 -10.32 -7.18 -8.46
CA HIS A 151 -11.41 -8.16 -8.58
C HIS A 151 -10.92 -9.47 -9.23
N ASP A 152 -10.21 -9.36 -10.34
CA ASP A 152 -9.81 -10.52 -11.15
C ASP A 152 -8.83 -11.44 -10.42
N ILE A 153 -7.92 -10.88 -9.61
CA ILE A 153 -7.02 -11.69 -8.78
C ILE A 153 -7.71 -12.35 -7.59
N CYS A 154 -8.84 -11.81 -7.13
CA CYS A 154 -9.65 -12.40 -6.07
C CYS A 154 -10.58 -13.50 -6.59
N ALA A 155 -11.08 -13.40 -7.82
CA ALA A 155 -12.09 -14.27 -8.39
C ALA A 155 -11.76 -15.78 -8.30
N PRO A 156 -10.51 -16.25 -8.52
CA PRO A 156 -10.15 -17.67 -8.36
C PRO A 156 -10.30 -18.21 -6.94
N PHE A 157 -10.37 -17.34 -5.93
CA PHE A 157 -10.47 -17.69 -4.52
C PHE A 157 -11.90 -17.59 -3.96
N GLY A 158 -12.83 -17.03 -4.71
CA GLY A 158 -14.25 -16.92 -4.38
C GLY A 158 -14.85 -15.56 -4.68
N SER A 159 -16.13 -15.53 -5.03
CA SER A 159 -16.84 -14.29 -5.38
C SER A 159 -16.91 -13.26 -4.25
N GLU A 160 -16.84 -13.71 -2.99
CA GLU A 160 -16.91 -12.84 -1.82
C GLU A 160 -15.55 -12.26 -1.42
N VAL A 161 -14.45 -12.69 -2.04
CA VAL A 161 -13.09 -12.30 -1.63
C VAL A 161 -12.83 -10.83 -1.94
N TYR A 162 -13.14 -10.39 -3.16
CA TYR A 162 -13.00 -8.98 -3.54
C TYR A 162 -13.88 -8.04 -2.71
N PRO A 163 -15.20 -8.23 -2.59
CA PRO A 163 -16.04 -7.37 -1.75
C PRO A 163 -15.53 -7.29 -0.30
N LYS A 164 -15.16 -8.43 0.31
CA LYS A 164 -14.63 -8.51 1.68
C LYS A 164 -13.37 -7.64 1.84
N TYR A 165 -12.38 -7.82 0.99
CA TYR A 165 -11.09 -7.14 1.12
C TYR A 165 -11.09 -5.71 0.61
N LYS A 166 -11.97 -5.38 -0.33
CA LYS A 166 -12.25 -3.99 -0.75
C LYS A 166 -12.87 -3.19 0.39
N THR A 167 -13.89 -3.72 1.04
CA THR A 167 -14.53 -3.06 2.19
C THR A 167 -13.53 -2.87 3.33
N TRP A 168 -12.74 -3.89 3.64
CA TRP A 168 -11.71 -3.78 4.66
C TRP A 168 -10.62 -2.74 4.31
N CYS A 169 -10.27 -2.60 3.03
CA CYS A 169 -9.38 -1.56 2.54
C CYS A 169 -9.95 -0.15 2.78
N ASP A 170 -11.23 0.07 2.47
CA ASP A 170 -11.90 1.36 2.71
C ASP A 170 -11.93 1.73 4.19
N GLU A 171 -12.21 0.76 5.06
CA GLU A 171 -12.23 0.95 6.51
C GLU A 171 -10.82 1.21 7.09
N TYR A 172 -9.81 0.48 6.59
CA TYR A 172 -8.44 0.60 7.08
C TYR A 172 -7.83 1.95 6.73
N PHE A 173 -7.98 2.39 5.46
CA PHE A 173 -7.38 3.64 4.96
C PHE A 173 -8.28 4.87 5.15
N TYR A 174 -9.08 4.88 6.22
CA TYR A 174 -9.97 6.00 6.56
C TYR A 174 -9.31 6.96 7.55
N LEU A 175 -9.26 8.25 7.20
CA LEU A 175 -8.77 9.33 8.05
C LEU A 175 -9.90 9.83 8.94
N LYS A 176 -10.04 9.27 10.13
CA LYS A 176 -11.14 9.58 11.06
C LYS A 176 -11.26 11.06 11.41
N HIS A 177 -10.14 11.76 11.53
CA HIS A 177 -10.10 13.20 11.88
C HIS A 177 -10.39 14.12 10.69
N ARG A 178 -10.49 13.57 9.47
CA ARG A 178 -10.84 14.29 8.24
C ARG A 178 -12.18 13.86 7.66
N ASP A 179 -12.75 12.77 8.16
CA ASP A 179 -13.98 12.16 7.64
C ASP A 179 -13.88 11.83 6.14
N GLU A 180 -12.74 11.25 5.72
CA GLU A 180 -12.47 10.90 4.33
C GLU A 180 -11.59 9.65 4.22
N THR A 181 -11.68 8.92 3.10
CA THR A 181 -10.71 7.87 2.76
C THR A 181 -9.40 8.47 2.27
N ARG A 182 -8.27 7.74 2.42
CA ARG A 182 -6.96 8.16 1.91
C ARG A 182 -6.96 8.34 0.38
N GLY A 183 -7.69 7.49 -0.31
CA GLY A 183 -7.86 7.48 -1.75
C GLY A 183 -9.07 6.64 -2.15
N VAL A 184 -8.99 6.00 -3.30
CA VAL A 184 -10.07 5.18 -3.87
C VAL A 184 -10.06 3.72 -3.42
N GLY A 185 -9.13 3.35 -2.53
CA GLY A 185 -9.01 2.00 -2.00
C GLY A 185 -8.33 1.02 -2.95
N GLY A 186 -8.72 -0.21 -2.84
CA GLY A 186 -8.15 -1.38 -3.52
C GLY A 186 -8.43 -2.64 -2.73
N LEU A 187 -7.40 -3.32 -2.22
CA LEU A 187 -7.51 -4.51 -1.38
C LEU A 187 -6.73 -4.34 -0.08
N PHE A 188 -7.30 -4.84 1.02
CA PHE A 188 -6.58 -5.04 2.26
C PHE A 188 -7.02 -6.34 2.93
N PHE A 189 -6.07 -7.16 3.33
CA PHE A 189 -6.30 -8.38 4.10
C PHE A 189 -5.21 -8.59 5.15
N ASP A 190 -5.58 -9.22 6.24
CA ASP A 190 -4.68 -9.60 7.33
C ASP A 190 -5.12 -10.94 7.93
N ASP A 191 -4.25 -11.55 8.72
CA ASP A 191 -4.54 -12.82 9.41
C ASP A 191 -5.01 -13.96 8.49
N LEU A 192 -4.62 -13.94 7.20
CA LEU A 192 -5.04 -14.95 6.24
C LEU A 192 -4.31 -16.28 6.47
N ASN A 193 -5.01 -17.26 7.02
CA ASN A 193 -4.54 -18.64 7.24
C ASN A 193 -5.64 -19.68 7.01
N GLU A 194 -6.89 -19.26 6.94
CA GLU A 194 -8.08 -20.12 6.85
C GLU A 194 -8.14 -21.01 5.58
N LEU A 195 -7.42 -20.61 4.53
CA LEU A 195 -7.33 -21.39 3.28
C LEU A 195 -6.27 -22.49 3.32
N GLY A 196 -5.51 -22.61 4.42
CA GLY A 196 -4.28 -23.39 4.49
C GLY A 196 -3.10 -22.69 3.80
N PHE A 197 -1.86 -23.13 4.09
CA PHE A 197 -0.64 -22.42 3.69
C PHE A 197 -0.55 -22.19 2.19
N GLU A 198 -0.67 -23.24 1.38
CA GLU A 198 -0.48 -23.19 -0.07
C GLU A 198 -1.44 -22.20 -0.75
N LYS A 199 -2.74 -22.25 -0.39
CA LYS A 199 -3.73 -21.35 -0.99
C LYS A 199 -3.59 -19.92 -0.48
N SER A 200 -3.28 -19.72 0.80
CA SER A 200 -3.04 -18.39 1.37
C SER A 200 -1.80 -17.75 0.76
N PHE A 201 -0.74 -18.54 0.56
CA PHE A 201 0.48 -18.10 -0.13
C PHE A 201 0.18 -17.74 -1.60
N ALA A 202 -0.55 -18.60 -2.33
CA ALA A 202 -0.94 -18.34 -3.71
C ALA A 202 -1.79 -17.06 -3.84
N PHE A 203 -2.72 -16.82 -2.92
CA PHE A 203 -3.49 -15.57 -2.89
C PHE A 203 -2.59 -14.35 -2.67
N MET A 204 -1.73 -14.39 -1.66
CA MET A 204 -0.78 -13.30 -1.39
C MET A 204 0.15 -13.05 -2.60
N GLN A 205 0.61 -14.11 -3.27
CA GLN A 205 1.40 -14.00 -4.49
C GLN A 205 0.62 -13.33 -5.64
N SER A 206 -0.67 -13.67 -5.82
CA SER A 206 -1.50 -13.03 -6.85
C SER A 206 -1.65 -11.53 -6.61
N VAL A 207 -1.79 -11.11 -5.33
CA VAL A 207 -1.82 -9.70 -4.96
C VAL A 207 -0.49 -9.00 -5.27
N GLY A 208 0.64 -9.57 -4.85
CA GLY A 208 1.96 -8.99 -5.08
C GLY A 208 2.31 -8.88 -6.58
N ASN A 209 2.06 -9.94 -7.33
CA ASN A 209 2.41 -10.02 -8.75
C ASN A 209 1.59 -9.06 -9.63
N SER A 210 0.35 -8.75 -9.23
CA SER A 210 -0.56 -7.90 -10.00
C SER A 210 -0.30 -6.40 -9.86
N PHE A 211 0.58 -5.98 -8.94
CA PHE A 211 0.81 -4.55 -8.68
C PHE A 211 1.21 -3.78 -9.95
N LEU A 212 2.14 -4.31 -10.74
CA LEU A 212 2.57 -3.65 -11.98
C LEU A 212 1.46 -3.62 -13.03
N ASP A 213 0.68 -4.69 -13.17
CA ASP A 213 -0.46 -4.75 -14.08
C ASP A 213 -1.55 -3.73 -13.70
N ALA A 214 -1.74 -3.48 -12.42
CA ALA A 214 -2.67 -2.48 -11.92
C ALA A 214 -2.16 -1.05 -12.10
N TYR A 215 -0.85 -0.80 -11.89
CA TYR A 215 -0.34 0.56 -11.77
C TYR A 215 0.33 1.10 -13.05
N ILE A 216 1.11 0.28 -13.77
CA ILE A 216 1.83 0.76 -14.97
C ILE A 216 0.90 1.32 -16.04
N PRO A 217 -0.25 0.70 -16.38
CA PRO A 217 -1.16 1.27 -17.36
C PRO A 217 -1.67 2.67 -16.99
N ILE A 218 -1.86 2.95 -15.70
CA ILE A 218 -2.26 4.28 -15.21
C ILE A 218 -1.12 5.29 -15.41
N ILE A 219 0.11 4.92 -15.04
CA ILE A 219 1.29 5.74 -15.31
C ILE A 219 1.37 6.08 -16.79
N GLU A 220 1.31 5.09 -17.68
CA GLU A 220 1.47 5.26 -19.13
C GLU A 220 0.41 6.18 -19.73
N ARG A 221 -0.82 6.14 -19.22
CA ARG A 221 -1.90 7.02 -19.66
C ARG A 221 -1.73 8.48 -19.19
N ARG A 222 -1.14 8.71 -18.00
CA ARG A 222 -1.20 10.01 -17.33
C ARG A 222 0.14 10.73 -17.19
N LYS A 223 1.27 10.06 -17.37
CA LYS A 223 2.60 10.63 -17.11
C LYS A 223 2.94 11.85 -17.97
N ASN A 224 2.30 11.99 -19.15
CA ASN A 224 2.52 13.08 -20.08
C ASN A 224 1.38 14.12 -20.08
N ASP A 225 0.36 13.98 -19.22
CA ASP A 225 -0.71 14.95 -19.10
C ASP A 225 -0.13 16.30 -18.64
N GLU A 226 -0.51 17.38 -19.32
CA GLU A 226 -0.12 18.72 -18.92
C GLU A 226 -0.80 19.10 -17.59
N TYR A 227 -0.10 19.82 -16.73
CA TYR A 227 -0.63 20.31 -15.48
C TYR A 227 -0.16 21.71 -15.12
N THR A 228 -0.96 22.42 -14.34
CA THR A 228 -0.68 23.77 -13.87
C THR A 228 0.03 23.75 -12.52
N GLU A 229 0.60 24.90 -12.12
CA GLU A 229 1.14 25.09 -10.75
C GLU A 229 0.06 24.89 -9.67
N GLN A 230 -1.18 25.34 -9.94
CA GLN A 230 -2.30 25.11 -9.03
C GLN A 230 -2.57 23.62 -8.79
N GLN A 231 -2.56 22.82 -9.86
CA GLN A 231 -2.75 21.37 -9.73
C GLN A 231 -1.60 20.72 -8.97
N ARG A 232 -0.38 21.18 -9.19
CA ARG A 232 0.78 20.73 -8.42
C ARG A 232 0.64 21.09 -6.94
N ASP A 233 0.25 22.30 -6.63
CA ASP A 233 0.02 22.78 -5.26
C ASP A 233 -1.06 21.98 -4.55
N PHE A 234 -2.14 21.65 -5.25
CA PHE A 234 -3.18 20.78 -4.70
C PHE A 234 -2.67 19.36 -4.42
N GLN A 235 -1.86 18.79 -5.31
CA GLN A 235 -1.20 17.50 -5.03
C GLN A 235 -0.37 17.58 -3.74
N LEU A 236 0.44 18.63 -3.55
CA LEU A 236 1.23 18.79 -2.32
C LEU A 236 0.35 18.92 -1.08
N TYR A 237 -0.77 19.63 -1.18
CA TYR A 237 -1.75 19.73 -0.11
C TYR A 237 -2.39 18.36 0.20
N ARG A 238 -2.78 17.58 -0.80
CA ARG A 238 -3.32 16.24 -0.61
C ARG A 238 -2.29 15.24 -0.07
N ARG A 239 -1.03 15.39 -0.42
CA ARG A 239 0.07 14.63 0.20
C ARG A 239 0.17 14.86 1.70
N GLY A 240 -0.24 16.01 2.21
CA GLY A 240 -0.39 16.25 3.65
C GLY A 240 -1.36 15.24 4.30
N ARG A 241 -2.47 14.88 3.63
CA ARG A 241 -3.41 13.85 4.11
C ARG A 241 -2.78 12.47 4.12
N TYR A 242 -1.98 12.15 3.11
CA TYR A 242 -1.21 10.91 3.05
C TYR A 242 -0.24 10.78 4.23
N VAL A 243 0.49 11.84 4.54
CA VAL A 243 1.40 11.91 5.70
C VAL A 243 0.63 11.76 7.02
N GLU A 244 -0.51 12.46 7.17
CA GLU A 244 -1.36 12.34 8.37
C GLU A 244 -1.79 10.88 8.60
N PHE A 245 -2.26 10.18 7.55
CA PHE A 245 -2.65 8.79 7.70
C PHE A 245 -1.47 7.92 8.17
N ASN A 246 -0.34 8.00 7.47
CA ASN A 246 0.80 7.13 7.75
C ASN A 246 1.40 7.37 9.14
N LEU A 247 1.45 8.61 9.63
CA LEU A 247 2.04 8.92 10.93
C LEU A 247 1.06 8.78 12.12
N VAL A 248 -0.25 8.88 11.87
CA VAL A 248 -1.25 8.90 12.96
C VAL A 248 -2.06 7.61 13.03
N TRP A 249 -2.37 6.99 11.89
CA TRP A 249 -3.33 5.89 11.81
C TRP A 249 -2.75 4.57 11.29
N ASP A 250 -1.65 4.61 10.52
CA ASP A 250 -1.09 3.36 9.98
C ASP A 250 -0.45 2.52 11.07
N ARG A 251 -1.09 1.37 11.36
CA ARG A 251 -0.62 0.44 12.39
C ARG A 251 0.79 -0.07 12.12
N GLY A 252 1.14 -0.28 10.84
CA GLY A 252 2.46 -0.76 10.44
C GLY A 252 3.56 0.26 10.71
N THR A 253 3.34 1.52 10.35
CA THR A 253 4.26 2.63 10.63
C THR A 253 4.42 2.85 12.13
N LEU A 254 3.31 2.93 12.88
CA LEU A 254 3.34 3.13 14.32
C LEU A 254 4.09 1.99 15.03
N PHE A 255 3.75 0.75 14.71
CA PHE A 255 4.43 -0.42 15.28
C PHE A 255 5.92 -0.42 14.94
N GLY A 256 6.28 -0.17 13.67
CA GLY A 256 7.67 -0.12 13.23
C GLY A 256 8.50 0.91 13.99
N LEU A 257 8.00 2.13 14.12
CA LEU A 257 8.69 3.20 14.85
C LEU A 257 8.79 2.92 16.36
N GLN A 258 7.72 2.38 16.97
CA GLN A 258 7.67 2.08 18.41
C GLN A 258 8.50 0.85 18.80
N SER A 259 8.68 -0.10 17.89
CA SER A 259 9.47 -1.31 18.12
C SER A 259 10.95 -1.17 17.74
N GLY A 260 11.43 0.05 17.46
CA GLY A 260 12.83 0.28 17.08
C GLY A 260 13.17 -0.20 15.67
N GLY A 261 12.18 -0.26 14.77
CA GLY A 261 12.40 -0.52 13.36
C GLY A 261 13.29 0.55 12.71
N ARG A 262 13.90 0.20 11.56
CA ARG A 262 14.78 1.13 10.84
C ARG A 262 13.97 2.31 10.29
N THR A 263 14.15 3.49 10.88
CA THR A 263 13.39 4.71 10.57
C THR A 263 13.43 5.06 9.09
N GLU A 264 14.59 5.01 8.44
CA GLU A 264 14.75 5.33 7.01
C GLU A 264 13.92 4.39 6.10
N SER A 265 13.87 3.10 6.44
CA SER A 265 13.09 2.11 5.69
C SER A 265 11.58 2.22 5.93
N ILE A 266 11.17 2.78 7.06
CA ILE A 266 9.77 3.04 7.39
C ILE A 266 9.32 4.34 6.73
N LEU A 267 10.08 5.43 6.90
CA LEU A 267 9.71 6.75 6.40
C LEU A 267 10.03 6.98 4.92
N MET A 268 10.62 6.00 4.21
CA MET A 268 10.71 6.04 2.74
C MET A 268 9.32 6.13 2.05
N SER A 269 8.26 5.79 2.77
CA SER A 269 6.87 5.89 2.31
C SER A 269 6.33 7.31 2.26
N MET A 270 7.05 8.29 2.84
CA MET A 270 6.63 9.68 2.83
C MET A 270 6.89 10.34 1.49
N PRO A 271 6.02 11.27 1.04
CA PRO A 271 6.31 12.08 -0.13
C PRO A 271 7.48 13.04 0.16
N PRO A 272 8.28 13.42 -0.86
CA PRO A 272 9.41 14.33 -0.66
C PRO A 272 8.98 15.74 -0.32
N LEU A 273 7.77 16.13 -0.74
CA LEU A 273 7.14 17.42 -0.48
C LEU A 273 5.68 17.22 -0.13
N ALA A 274 5.23 17.90 0.90
CA ALA A 274 3.82 18.00 1.31
C ALA A 274 3.55 19.41 1.85
N ARG A 275 2.31 19.85 1.83
CA ARG A 275 1.89 21.12 2.43
C ARG A 275 0.59 20.98 3.20
N TRP A 276 0.37 21.89 4.13
CA TRP A 276 -0.88 22.06 4.84
C TRP A 276 -1.40 23.47 4.62
N GLU A 277 -2.71 23.60 4.52
CA GLU A 277 -3.41 24.87 4.45
C GLU A 277 -4.53 24.90 5.47
N TYR A 278 -4.60 26.00 6.21
CA TYR A 278 -5.62 26.17 7.24
C TYR A 278 -6.99 26.39 6.60
N ASN A 279 -7.96 25.53 6.95
CA ASN A 279 -9.35 25.62 6.51
C ASN A 279 -9.52 25.68 4.98
N TYR A 280 -8.71 24.89 4.24
CA TYR A 280 -8.81 24.78 2.79
C TYR A 280 -10.22 24.31 2.39
N LYS A 281 -10.78 24.98 1.40
CA LYS A 281 -12.03 24.59 0.74
C LYS A 281 -11.81 24.67 -0.77
N PRO A 282 -12.13 23.59 -1.50
CA PRO A 282 -12.05 23.65 -2.96
C PRO A 282 -13.11 24.59 -3.53
N GLU A 283 -12.82 25.21 -4.66
CA GLU A 283 -13.80 25.99 -5.38
C GLU A 283 -14.97 25.09 -5.83
N PRO A 284 -16.22 25.53 -5.65
CA PRO A 284 -17.39 24.77 -6.08
C PRO A 284 -17.29 24.38 -7.57
N SER A 285 -17.68 23.13 -7.89
CA SER A 285 -17.64 22.58 -9.24
C SER A 285 -16.24 22.43 -9.86
N SER A 286 -15.17 22.59 -9.06
CA SER A 286 -13.81 22.32 -9.50
C SER A 286 -13.49 20.82 -9.50
N PRO A 287 -12.43 20.37 -10.24
CA PRO A 287 -11.94 19.01 -10.14
C PRO A 287 -11.52 18.61 -8.71
N GLU A 288 -10.99 19.57 -7.94
CA GLU A 288 -10.63 19.39 -6.54
C GLU A 288 -11.87 19.11 -5.68
N ALA A 289 -12.95 19.84 -5.90
CA ALA A 289 -14.22 19.60 -5.19
C ALA A 289 -14.81 18.23 -5.58
N ASN A 290 -14.70 17.81 -6.84
CA ASN A 290 -15.13 16.50 -7.32
C ASN A 290 -14.38 15.36 -6.58
N LEU A 291 -13.07 15.51 -6.32
CA LEU A 291 -12.31 14.57 -5.50
C LEU A 291 -12.98 14.37 -4.13
N TYR A 292 -13.26 15.46 -3.41
CA TYR A 292 -13.87 15.39 -2.07
C TYR A 292 -15.26 14.79 -2.08
N GLN A 293 -16.04 15.10 -3.09
CA GLN A 293 -17.45 14.69 -3.13
C GLN A 293 -17.62 13.21 -3.45
N TYR A 294 -16.79 12.66 -4.35
CA TYR A 294 -17.03 11.32 -4.90
C TYR A 294 -15.93 10.31 -4.59
N TYR A 295 -14.66 10.74 -4.64
CA TYR A 295 -13.54 9.80 -4.64
C TYR A 295 -12.91 9.57 -3.28
N LEU A 296 -13.25 10.41 -2.29
CA LEU A 296 -12.81 10.23 -0.91
C LEU A 296 -13.88 9.58 -0.02
N ARG A 297 -14.76 8.83 -0.63
CA ARG A 297 -15.81 8.02 0.00
C ARG A 297 -15.82 6.62 -0.59
N PRO A 298 -16.16 5.57 0.18
CA PRO A 298 -16.33 4.24 -0.37
C PRO A 298 -17.37 4.22 -1.50
N GLN A 299 -17.03 3.61 -2.63
CA GLN A 299 -17.90 3.48 -3.80
C GLN A 299 -17.81 2.07 -4.38
N GLU A 300 -18.85 1.68 -5.15
CA GLU A 300 -18.84 0.45 -5.96
C GLU A 300 -18.24 0.74 -7.34
N TRP A 301 -16.89 0.87 -7.39
CA TRP A 301 -16.18 1.38 -8.56
C TRP A 301 -16.44 0.62 -9.85
N LEU A 302 -16.58 -0.71 -9.80
CA LEU A 302 -16.77 -1.56 -10.99
C LEU A 302 -18.13 -1.36 -11.67
N THR A 303 -19.14 -0.89 -10.92
CA THR A 303 -20.50 -0.64 -11.44
C THR A 303 -20.81 0.84 -11.58
N SER A 304 -19.95 1.74 -11.09
CA SER A 304 -20.14 3.20 -11.17
C SER A 304 -20.14 3.67 -12.61
N GLN A 305 -21.13 4.54 -12.94
CA GLN A 305 -21.24 5.17 -14.26
C GLN A 305 -20.72 6.61 -14.20
N PRO A 306 -20.08 7.12 -15.27
CA PRO A 306 -19.61 8.50 -15.31
C PRO A 306 -20.71 9.52 -15.03
N SER A 307 -21.95 9.26 -15.49
CA SER A 307 -23.11 10.12 -15.28
C SER A 307 -23.56 10.21 -13.81
N GLU A 308 -23.34 9.16 -13.01
CA GLU A 308 -23.67 9.15 -11.58
C GLU A 308 -22.70 9.98 -10.76
N LEU A 309 -21.43 10.08 -11.21
CA LEU A 309 -20.40 10.89 -10.59
C LEU A 309 -20.52 12.37 -10.95
N ILE A 310 -21.17 12.70 -12.08
CA ILE A 310 -21.39 14.07 -12.55
C ILE A 310 -22.75 14.62 -12.10
N ALA A 311 -23.76 13.75 -11.94
CA ALA A 311 -25.17 14.15 -11.77
C ALA A 311 -25.60 14.39 -10.32
N ARG A 312 -24.76 14.10 -9.32
CA ARG A 312 -25.09 14.49 -7.95
C ARG A 312 -24.82 15.96 -7.78
N GLU A 313 -25.85 16.77 -7.87
CA GLU A 313 -25.80 18.20 -7.64
C GLU A 313 -25.13 18.54 -6.31
N TRP A 314 -24.25 19.52 -6.37
CA TRP A 314 -23.46 20.07 -5.28
C TRP A 314 -24.37 20.69 -4.21
N GLN A 315 -24.72 19.96 -3.18
CA GLN A 315 -25.24 20.50 -1.93
C GLN A 315 -24.08 20.57 -0.93
N LEU A 316 -23.44 21.73 -0.87
CA LEU A 316 -22.53 22.14 0.20
C LEU A 316 -23.30 22.81 1.32
#